data_59d102aaa3280edd3182cba9fc9c6baf
#
_entry.id   59d102aaa3280edd3182cba9fc9c6baf
#
_cell.length_a   1.000
_cell.length_b   1.000
_cell.length_c   1.000
_cell.angle_alpha   90.00
_cell.angle_beta   90.00
_cell.angle_gamma   90.00
#
_symmetry.space_group_name_H-M   'P 1'
#
loop_
_entity.id
_entity.type
_entity.pdbx_description
1 polymer ?
#
loop_
_entity_poly.entity_id
_entity_poly.type
_entity_poly.pdbx_seq_one_letter_code
_entity_poly.pdbx_strand_id
1 'polypeptide(L)'
;LDFERQLDRDRLVLIVDVGGGTTDCTLARLGPERISQANRAGDILASSGERLGGNDVDTSLSFTGLMPAMGRGDTELSGLPVPLTPFADAADVFNVPAQNAFFRAERIIEGIRRRCAADVADKLARLETLRQTQQTLWLTMKSEQAKVTLAQADEAAVTLDRLDEGLAVTVTRAQLAGAIRPLLLGIERLMLDAVRLAQAQPELIYVTGGSARSPLVQAVIRETFPGRPVVMGDAYGSVVSGLAMQAHRLYGSR
;
A
#
# COMPACT_ATOMS: atom_id res chain seq x y z
N LEU A 1 -0.10 2.53 24.56
CA LEU A 1 -0.65 2.76 25.93
C LEU A 1 -2.01 2.11 26.10
N ASP A 2 -2.98 2.29 25.20
CA ASP A 2 -4.31 1.69 25.33
C ASP A 2 -4.23 0.15 25.24
N PHE A 3 -3.50 -0.37 24.27
CA PHE A 3 -3.27 -1.80 24.12
C PHE A 3 -2.53 -2.41 25.32
N GLU A 4 -1.57 -1.69 25.92
CA GLU A 4 -0.81 -2.18 27.09
C GLU A 4 -1.70 -2.50 28.28
N ARG A 5 -2.79 -1.76 28.47
CA ARG A 5 -3.74 -1.98 29.56
C ARG A 5 -4.53 -3.28 29.41
N GLN A 6 -4.55 -3.85 28.21
CA GLN A 6 -5.25 -5.09 27.91
C GLN A 6 -4.33 -6.31 28.09
N LEU A 7 -3.02 -6.09 28.29
CA LEU A 7 -2.06 -7.16 28.54
C LEU A 7 -2.13 -7.61 30.00
N ASP A 8 -2.05 -8.93 30.19
CA ASP A 8 -2.03 -9.60 31.50
C ASP A 8 -0.67 -9.49 32.21
N ARG A 9 0.40 -9.29 31.43
CA ARG A 9 1.78 -9.14 31.88
C ARG A 9 2.61 -8.38 30.85
N ASP A 10 3.84 -8.03 31.21
CA ASP A 10 4.81 -7.49 30.25
C ASP A 10 5.16 -8.53 29.20
N ARG A 11 5.15 -8.12 27.92
CA ARG A 11 5.43 -8.96 26.75
C ARG A 11 6.31 -8.23 25.75
N LEU A 12 7.03 -9.01 24.96
CA LEU A 12 7.65 -8.52 23.73
C LEU A 12 6.62 -8.51 22.61
N VAL A 13 6.28 -7.30 22.14
CA VAL A 13 5.26 -7.06 21.14
C VAL A 13 5.91 -6.49 19.88
N LEU A 14 5.71 -7.15 18.75
CA LEU A 14 6.03 -6.58 17.44
C LEU A 14 4.83 -5.75 16.98
N ILE A 15 5.01 -4.45 16.93
CA ILE A 15 4.04 -3.51 16.38
C ILE A 15 4.30 -3.40 14.88
N VAL A 16 3.29 -3.68 14.05
CA VAL A 16 3.34 -3.58 12.59
C VAL A 16 2.30 -2.54 12.16
N ASP A 17 2.76 -1.38 11.76
CA ASP A 17 1.91 -0.30 11.24
C ASP A 17 2.04 -0.23 9.72
N VAL A 18 0.97 -0.59 8.99
CA VAL A 18 0.92 -0.52 7.53
C VAL A 18 -0.05 0.57 7.13
N GLY A 19 0.50 1.75 6.91
CA GLY A 19 -0.23 2.95 6.56
C GLY A 19 -0.52 3.08 5.06
N GLY A 20 -0.93 4.30 4.66
CA GLY A 20 -1.12 4.64 3.24
C GLY A 20 0.20 4.77 2.47
N GLY A 21 1.23 5.34 3.07
CA GLY A 21 2.51 5.63 2.41
C GLY A 21 3.75 5.03 3.08
N THR A 22 3.63 4.47 4.28
CA THR A 22 4.74 3.89 5.04
C THR A 22 4.33 2.59 5.71
N THR A 23 5.34 1.75 5.98
CA THR A 23 5.24 0.61 6.87
C THR A 23 6.33 0.74 7.91
N ASP A 24 5.93 0.67 9.18
CA ASP A 24 6.81 0.77 10.32
C ASP A 24 6.65 -0.47 11.22
N CYS A 25 7.77 -1.11 11.55
CA CYS A 25 7.83 -2.28 12.41
C CYS A 25 8.67 -1.97 13.64
N THR A 26 8.11 -2.12 14.84
CA THR A 26 8.80 -1.81 16.09
C THR A 26 8.66 -2.99 17.06
N LEU A 27 9.76 -3.55 17.52
CA LEU A 27 9.74 -4.50 18.61
C LEU A 27 9.91 -3.75 19.94
N ALA A 28 8.90 -3.85 20.80
CA ALA A 28 8.87 -3.16 22.08
C ALA A 28 8.44 -4.09 23.22
N ARG A 29 8.87 -3.75 24.43
CA ARG A 29 8.38 -4.37 25.66
C ARG A 29 7.21 -3.56 26.19
N LEU A 30 6.02 -4.15 26.16
CA LEU A 30 4.76 -3.53 26.54
C LEU A 30 4.08 -4.34 27.65
N GLY A 31 3.41 -3.65 28.57
CA GLY A 31 2.60 -4.31 29.60
C GLY A 31 2.29 -3.42 30.80
N PRO A 32 1.49 -3.94 31.74
CA PRO A 32 0.93 -3.16 32.85
C PRO A 32 2.02 -2.58 33.76
N GLU A 33 3.15 -3.28 33.96
CA GLU A 33 4.24 -2.80 34.80
C GLU A 33 5.03 -1.64 34.15
N ARG A 34 4.93 -1.50 32.82
CA ARG A 34 5.59 -0.45 32.05
C ARG A 34 4.82 0.86 32.03
N ILE A 35 3.47 0.79 32.12
CA ILE A 35 2.61 1.98 32.05
C ILE A 35 2.97 3.02 33.12
N SER A 36 3.31 2.59 34.30
CA SER A 36 3.65 3.45 35.45
C SER A 36 5.08 4.00 35.43
N GLN A 37 5.95 3.49 34.57
CA GLN A 37 7.36 3.90 34.54
C GLN A 37 7.53 5.28 33.93
N ALA A 38 8.30 6.16 34.60
CA ALA A 38 8.56 7.51 34.11
C ALA A 38 9.48 7.52 32.88
N ASN A 39 10.50 6.65 32.86
CA ASN A 39 11.42 6.50 31.73
C ASN A 39 11.11 5.23 30.95
N ARG A 40 10.71 5.36 29.71
CA ARG A 40 10.33 4.27 28.80
C ARG A 40 11.27 4.14 27.59
N ALA A 41 12.39 4.85 27.60
CA ALA A 41 13.33 4.84 26.47
C ALA A 41 13.86 3.43 26.15
N GLY A 42 14.01 2.56 27.17
CA GLY A 42 14.44 1.18 27.00
C GLY A 42 13.33 0.19 26.62
N ASP A 43 12.08 0.63 26.48
CA ASP A 43 10.99 -0.26 26.09
C ASP A 43 10.99 -0.56 24.59
N ILE A 44 11.47 0.37 23.77
CA ILE A 44 11.65 0.16 22.32
C ILE A 44 13.01 -0.52 22.13
N LEU A 45 12.99 -1.77 21.67
CA LEU A 45 14.20 -2.55 21.46
C LEU A 45 14.81 -2.31 20.08
N ALA A 46 13.98 -2.21 19.06
CA ALA A 46 14.38 -1.88 17.69
C ALA A 46 13.20 -1.42 16.86
N SER A 47 13.49 -0.67 15.79
CA SER A 47 12.53 -0.27 14.77
C SER A 47 13.15 -0.40 13.38
N SER A 48 12.30 -0.71 12.40
CA SER A 48 12.59 -0.69 10.99
C SER A 48 11.40 -0.05 10.27
N GLY A 49 11.63 0.68 9.19
CA GLY A 49 10.54 1.33 8.46
C GLY A 49 10.97 1.71 7.05
N GLU A 50 9.99 1.78 6.15
CA GLU A 50 10.19 2.12 4.75
C GLU A 50 8.97 2.83 4.18
N ARG A 51 9.20 3.63 3.11
CA ARG A 51 8.10 4.20 2.31
C ARG A 51 7.50 3.09 1.44
N LEU A 52 6.57 2.36 2.03
CA LEU A 52 5.91 1.21 1.44
C LEU A 52 4.53 1.08 2.09
N GLY A 53 3.44 1.23 1.33
CA GLY A 53 2.12 1.26 1.93
C GLY A 53 0.97 1.09 0.94
N GLY A 54 -0.22 1.49 1.35
CA GLY A 54 -1.45 1.36 0.56
C GLY A 54 -1.43 2.10 -0.78
N ASN A 55 -0.68 3.20 -0.87
CA ASN A 55 -0.51 3.96 -2.10
C ASN A 55 0.24 3.15 -3.16
N ASP A 56 1.24 2.34 -2.75
CA ASP A 56 1.96 1.46 -3.66
C ASP A 56 1.06 0.32 -4.16
N VAL A 57 0.11 -0.14 -3.33
CA VAL A 57 -0.93 -1.09 -3.75
C VAL A 57 -1.81 -0.48 -4.83
N ASP A 58 -2.27 0.76 -4.65
CA ASP A 58 -3.13 1.46 -5.60
C ASP A 58 -2.40 1.74 -6.92
N THR A 59 -1.15 2.18 -6.86
CA THR A 59 -0.26 2.36 -8.02
C THR A 59 -0.06 1.05 -8.77
N SER A 60 0.23 -0.04 -8.05
CA SER A 60 0.43 -1.37 -8.65
C SER A 60 -0.85 -1.90 -9.31
N LEU A 61 -2.01 -1.71 -8.67
CA LEU A 61 -3.30 -2.14 -9.22
C LEU A 61 -3.71 -1.27 -10.43
N SER A 62 -3.49 0.04 -10.38
CA SER A 62 -3.67 0.93 -11.52
C SER A 62 -2.84 0.46 -12.71
N PHE A 63 -1.55 0.27 -12.49
CA PHE A 63 -0.60 -0.13 -13.53
C PHE A 63 -0.92 -1.52 -14.10
N THR A 64 -1.15 -2.53 -13.26
CA THR A 64 -1.28 -3.92 -13.72
C THR A 64 -2.71 -4.32 -14.08
N GLY A 65 -3.72 -3.72 -13.42
CA GLY A 65 -5.12 -4.10 -13.55
C GLY A 65 -5.92 -3.19 -14.47
N LEU A 66 -5.70 -1.87 -14.44
CA LEU A 66 -6.51 -0.93 -15.21
C LEU A 66 -5.85 -0.50 -16.53
N MET A 67 -4.55 -0.28 -16.56
CA MET A 67 -3.83 0.20 -17.74
C MET A 67 -3.72 -0.79 -18.91
N PRO A 68 -3.94 -2.11 -18.78
CA PRO A 68 -4.13 -2.95 -19.97
C PRO A 68 -5.27 -2.49 -20.88
N ALA A 69 -6.33 -1.88 -20.33
CA ALA A 69 -7.40 -1.28 -21.12
C ALA A 69 -6.96 -0.03 -21.91
N MET A 70 -5.78 0.50 -21.62
CA MET A 70 -5.16 1.64 -22.28
C MET A 70 -3.93 1.26 -23.14
N GLY A 71 -3.71 -0.05 -23.38
CA GLY A 71 -2.64 -0.55 -24.25
C GLY A 71 -1.36 -1.01 -23.55
N ARG A 72 -1.33 -1.00 -22.20
CA ARG A 72 -0.20 -1.57 -21.46
C ARG A 72 -0.12 -3.09 -21.67
N GLY A 73 1.05 -3.55 -22.12
CA GLY A 73 1.30 -4.98 -22.37
C GLY A 73 0.99 -5.43 -23.79
N ASP A 74 0.45 -4.54 -24.63
CA ASP A 74 0.29 -4.79 -26.06
C ASP A 74 1.63 -4.65 -26.80
N THR A 75 1.65 -4.96 -28.12
CA THR A 75 2.83 -4.91 -28.98
C THR A 75 2.62 -3.96 -30.14
N GLU A 76 3.71 -3.36 -30.61
CA GLU A 76 3.74 -2.58 -31.84
C GLU A 76 3.70 -3.52 -33.07
N LEU A 77 3.43 -2.95 -34.26
CA LEU A 77 3.46 -3.68 -35.54
C LEU A 77 4.80 -4.37 -35.82
N SER A 78 5.88 -3.86 -35.25
CA SER A 78 7.21 -4.46 -35.30
C SER A 78 7.39 -5.72 -34.44
N GLY A 79 6.38 -6.06 -33.59
CA GLY A 79 6.47 -7.11 -32.59
C GLY A 79 7.15 -6.70 -31.29
N LEU A 80 7.66 -5.47 -31.19
CA LEU A 80 8.23 -4.93 -29.95
C LEU A 80 7.10 -4.61 -28.94
N PRO A 81 7.35 -4.76 -27.64
CA PRO A 81 6.37 -4.38 -26.64
C PRO A 81 6.15 -2.86 -26.65
N VAL A 82 4.92 -2.42 -26.42
CA VAL A 82 4.60 -1.01 -26.18
C VAL A 82 5.40 -0.52 -24.96
N PRO A 83 6.10 0.63 -25.06
CA PRO A 83 6.91 1.17 -23.97
C PRO A 83 6.11 1.39 -22.69
N LEU A 84 6.63 0.93 -21.55
CA LEU A 84 5.94 0.97 -20.26
C LEU A 84 6.00 2.33 -19.55
N THR A 85 6.97 3.18 -19.88
CA THR A 85 7.23 4.45 -19.18
C THR A 85 5.99 5.35 -19.08
N PRO A 86 5.20 5.63 -20.14
CA PRO A 86 4.03 6.49 -20.01
C PRO A 86 2.96 5.94 -19.05
N PHE A 87 2.82 4.62 -18.97
CA PHE A 87 1.89 3.97 -18.05
C PHE A 87 2.39 4.01 -16.61
N ALA A 88 3.68 3.78 -16.39
CA ALA A 88 4.29 3.86 -15.07
C ALA A 88 4.20 5.28 -14.51
N ASP A 89 4.54 6.29 -15.32
CA ASP A 89 4.46 7.69 -14.95
C ASP A 89 3.02 8.12 -14.64
N ALA A 90 2.04 7.62 -15.39
CA ALA A 90 0.62 7.89 -15.16
C ALA A 90 0.09 7.24 -13.88
N ALA A 91 0.57 6.02 -13.53
CA ALA A 91 0.13 5.29 -12.35
C ALA A 91 0.67 5.88 -11.05
N ASP A 92 1.88 6.43 -11.05
CA ASP A 92 2.57 6.91 -9.86
C ASP A 92 2.19 8.37 -9.54
N VAL A 93 0.96 8.57 -9.04
CA VAL A 93 0.40 9.90 -8.74
C VAL A 93 1.10 10.60 -7.57
N PHE A 94 1.82 9.86 -6.74
CA PHE A 94 2.57 10.41 -5.61
C PHE A 94 3.98 10.87 -5.98
N ASN A 95 4.39 10.67 -7.23
CA ASN A 95 5.67 11.07 -7.79
C ASN A 95 5.47 12.26 -8.73
N VAL A 96 5.65 13.47 -8.22
CA VAL A 96 5.46 14.71 -8.99
C VAL A 96 6.30 14.77 -10.27
N PRO A 97 7.60 14.37 -10.29
CA PRO A 97 8.37 14.26 -11.52
C PRO A 97 7.75 13.32 -12.56
N ALA A 98 7.29 12.12 -12.17
CA ALA A 98 6.63 11.17 -13.06
C ALA A 98 5.32 11.73 -13.64
N GLN A 99 4.48 12.34 -12.80
CA GLN A 99 3.24 12.99 -13.26
C GLN A 99 3.52 14.12 -14.27
N ASN A 100 4.53 14.96 -14.01
CA ASN A 100 4.94 16.01 -14.94
C ASN A 100 5.47 15.42 -16.27
N ALA A 101 6.19 14.31 -16.23
CA ALA A 101 6.66 13.61 -17.43
C ALA A 101 5.47 13.06 -18.22
N PHE A 102 4.51 12.41 -17.56
CA PHE A 102 3.31 11.90 -18.20
C PHE A 102 2.49 13.01 -18.89
N PHE A 103 2.21 14.12 -18.21
CA PHE A 103 1.42 15.21 -18.79
C PHE A 103 2.09 15.87 -19.97
N ARG A 104 3.42 15.76 -20.13
CA ARG A 104 4.19 16.23 -21.28
C ARG A 104 4.41 15.17 -22.35
N ALA A 105 3.92 13.94 -22.17
CA ALA A 105 4.22 12.79 -23.03
C ALA A 105 3.40 12.73 -24.33
N GLU A 106 2.69 13.80 -24.74
CA GLU A 106 1.86 13.83 -25.95
C GLU A 106 2.55 13.24 -27.17
N ARG A 107 3.74 13.77 -27.53
CA ARG A 107 4.48 13.31 -28.71
C ARG A 107 4.96 11.87 -28.59
N ILE A 108 5.23 11.42 -27.37
CA ILE A 108 5.66 10.04 -27.10
C ILE A 108 4.49 9.09 -27.34
N ILE A 109 3.32 9.37 -26.74
CA ILE A 109 2.12 8.55 -26.87
C ILE A 109 1.66 8.51 -28.34
N GLU A 110 1.63 9.66 -29.01
CA GLU A 110 1.27 9.72 -30.42
C GLU A 110 2.26 8.95 -31.31
N GLY A 111 3.56 9.05 -31.02
CA GLY A 111 4.59 8.27 -31.71
C GLY A 111 4.42 6.75 -31.52
N ILE A 112 4.02 6.30 -30.35
CA ILE A 112 3.69 4.89 -30.06
C ILE A 112 2.45 4.48 -30.86
N ARG A 113 1.36 5.26 -30.80
CA ARG A 113 0.10 4.99 -31.51
C ARG A 113 0.30 4.74 -33.01
N ARG A 114 1.14 5.54 -33.66
CA ARG A 114 1.45 5.39 -35.11
C ARG A 114 2.15 4.10 -35.47
N ARG A 115 2.76 3.42 -34.49
CA ARG A 115 3.48 2.16 -34.70
C ARG A 115 2.65 0.94 -34.29
N CYS A 116 1.40 1.13 -33.86
CA CYS A 116 0.52 0.09 -33.40
C CYS A 116 -0.59 -0.25 -34.40
N ALA A 117 -1.16 -1.45 -34.30
CA ALA A 117 -2.40 -1.81 -34.99
C ALA A 117 -3.58 -0.97 -34.47
N ALA A 118 -4.67 -0.89 -35.23
CA ALA A 118 -5.79 -0.01 -34.94
C ALA A 118 -6.41 -0.25 -33.56
N ASP A 119 -6.60 -1.50 -33.17
CA ASP A 119 -7.14 -1.89 -31.86
C ASP A 119 -6.27 -1.46 -30.69
N VAL A 120 -4.95 -1.55 -30.81
CA VAL A 120 -3.99 -1.05 -29.81
C VAL A 120 -3.93 0.48 -29.82
N ALA A 121 -4.01 1.11 -31.01
CA ALA A 121 -4.05 2.57 -31.14
C ALA A 121 -5.30 3.16 -30.48
N ASP A 122 -6.45 2.46 -30.54
CA ASP A 122 -7.68 2.85 -29.84
C ASP A 122 -7.53 2.76 -28.30
N LYS A 123 -6.88 1.72 -27.80
CA LYS A 123 -6.53 1.64 -26.38
C LYS A 123 -5.60 2.78 -25.93
N LEU A 124 -4.58 3.09 -26.73
CA LEU A 124 -3.66 4.21 -26.47
C LEU A 124 -4.37 5.58 -26.56
N ALA A 125 -5.47 5.69 -27.30
CA ALA A 125 -6.30 6.89 -27.28
C ALA A 125 -6.90 7.15 -25.89
N ARG A 126 -7.25 6.09 -25.14
CA ARG A 126 -7.71 6.21 -23.75
C ARG A 126 -6.60 6.72 -22.82
N LEU A 127 -5.34 6.28 -23.03
CA LEU A 127 -4.19 6.84 -22.30
C LEU A 127 -4.00 8.32 -22.60
N GLU A 128 -4.18 8.73 -23.86
CA GLU A 128 -4.12 10.12 -24.26
C GLU A 128 -5.26 10.93 -23.64
N THR A 129 -6.48 10.39 -23.58
CA THR A 129 -7.62 11.01 -22.87
C THR A 129 -7.28 11.22 -21.39
N LEU A 130 -6.71 10.20 -20.72
CA LEU A 130 -6.26 10.30 -19.33
C LEU A 130 -5.27 11.45 -19.14
N ARG A 131 -4.31 11.60 -20.07
CA ARG A 131 -3.30 12.66 -20.05
C ARG A 131 -3.93 14.04 -20.25
N GLN A 132 -4.74 14.22 -21.30
CA GLN A 132 -5.36 15.50 -21.68
C GLN A 132 -6.30 16.01 -20.59
N THR A 133 -7.09 15.13 -19.99
CA THR A 133 -8.04 15.47 -18.94
C THR A 133 -7.43 15.52 -17.55
N GLN A 134 -6.13 15.19 -17.40
CA GLN A 134 -5.40 15.15 -16.14
C GLN A 134 -6.08 14.28 -15.07
N GLN A 135 -6.65 13.14 -15.46
CA GLN A 135 -7.46 12.27 -14.59
C GLN A 135 -6.67 11.14 -13.90
N THR A 136 -5.34 11.27 -13.75
CA THR A 136 -4.50 10.24 -13.10
C THR A 136 -4.91 9.97 -11.65
N LEU A 137 -5.21 11.01 -10.87
CA LEU A 137 -5.71 10.86 -9.50
C LEU A 137 -7.08 10.14 -9.48
N TRP A 138 -7.98 10.46 -10.40
CA TRP A 138 -9.25 9.74 -10.51
C TRP A 138 -9.05 8.25 -10.81
N LEU A 139 -8.09 7.90 -11.68
CA LEU A 139 -7.75 6.51 -11.97
C LEU A 139 -7.23 5.79 -10.72
N THR A 140 -6.38 6.45 -9.93
CA THR A 140 -5.88 5.92 -8.65
C THR A 140 -7.02 5.71 -7.65
N MET A 141 -7.97 6.64 -7.54
CA MET A 141 -9.18 6.46 -6.71
C MET A 141 -10.01 5.25 -7.14
N LYS A 142 -10.08 4.96 -8.45
CA LYS A 142 -10.72 3.73 -8.96
C LYS A 142 -9.96 2.47 -8.52
N SER A 143 -8.63 2.50 -8.51
CA SER A 143 -7.80 1.41 -7.99
C SER A 143 -8.00 1.21 -6.49
N GLU A 144 -8.07 2.29 -5.70
CA GLU A 144 -8.36 2.24 -4.27
C GLU A 144 -9.73 1.59 -3.99
N GLN A 145 -10.77 2.00 -4.71
CA GLN A 145 -12.10 1.39 -4.59
C GLN A 145 -12.08 -0.10 -4.92
N ALA A 146 -11.37 -0.50 -5.99
CA ALA A 146 -11.20 -1.90 -6.36
C ALA A 146 -10.43 -2.67 -5.29
N LYS A 147 -9.33 -2.12 -4.74
CA LYS A 147 -8.57 -2.70 -3.62
C LYS A 147 -9.47 -2.99 -2.41
N VAL A 148 -10.32 -2.03 -2.04
CA VAL A 148 -11.27 -2.20 -0.91
C VAL A 148 -12.28 -3.31 -1.21
N THR A 149 -12.82 -3.37 -2.43
CA THR A 149 -13.73 -4.45 -2.85
C THR A 149 -13.02 -5.81 -2.82
N LEU A 150 -11.79 -5.89 -3.33
CA LEU A 150 -10.98 -7.12 -3.36
C LEU A 150 -10.56 -7.61 -1.96
N ALA A 151 -10.68 -6.79 -0.93
CA ALA A 151 -10.50 -7.27 0.45
C ALA A 151 -11.61 -8.26 0.88
N GLN A 152 -12.80 -8.18 0.26
CA GLN A 152 -13.98 -8.97 0.62
C GLN A 152 -14.48 -9.88 -0.52
N ALA A 153 -14.13 -9.56 -1.78
CA ALA A 153 -14.54 -10.30 -2.97
C ALA A 153 -13.32 -10.77 -3.79
N ASP A 154 -13.50 -11.77 -4.63
CA ASP A 154 -12.42 -12.28 -5.49
C ASP A 154 -12.24 -11.44 -6.76
N GLU A 155 -13.26 -10.66 -7.13
CA GLU A 155 -13.28 -9.81 -8.31
C GLU A 155 -13.88 -8.44 -7.98
N ALA A 156 -13.43 -7.42 -8.70
CA ALA A 156 -13.99 -6.08 -8.66
C ALA A 156 -14.16 -5.54 -10.09
N ALA A 157 -15.37 -5.12 -10.42
CA ALA A 157 -15.65 -4.39 -11.66
C ALA A 157 -15.33 -2.91 -11.46
N VAL A 158 -14.56 -2.34 -12.38
CA VAL A 158 -14.12 -0.94 -12.37
C VAL A 158 -14.59 -0.25 -13.63
N THR A 159 -15.47 0.73 -13.47
CA THR A 159 -16.00 1.54 -14.58
C THR A 159 -15.06 2.69 -14.89
N LEU A 160 -14.66 2.84 -16.14
CA LEU A 160 -13.72 3.83 -16.66
C LEU A 160 -14.35 4.76 -17.71
N ASP A 161 -15.64 5.11 -17.53
CA ASP A 161 -16.46 5.90 -18.47
C ASP A 161 -15.85 7.27 -18.85
N ARG A 162 -14.97 7.84 -18.02
CA ARG A 162 -14.28 9.09 -18.34
C ARG A 162 -13.23 8.94 -19.43
N LEU A 163 -12.78 7.71 -19.70
CA LEU A 163 -11.80 7.42 -20.75
C LEU A 163 -12.47 7.00 -22.05
N ASP A 164 -13.57 6.25 -21.93
CA ASP A 164 -14.34 5.76 -23.06
C ASP A 164 -15.72 5.33 -22.53
N GLU A 165 -16.80 5.72 -23.22
CA GLU A 165 -18.17 5.44 -22.77
C GLU A 165 -18.43 3.92 -22.67
N GLY A 166 -18.95 3.48 -21.53
CA GLY A 166 -19.23 2.06 -21.27
C GLY A 166 -17.99 1.20 -20.98
N LEU A 167 -16.79 1.79 -20.92
CA LEU A 167 -15.59 1.03 -20.60
C LEU A 167 -15.62 0.55 -19.15
N ALA A 168 -15.52 -0.76 -19.00
CA ALA A 168 -15.35 -1.41 -17.69
C ALA A 168 -14.27 -2.49 -17.76
N VAL A 169 -13.54 -2.66 -16.68
CA VAL A 169 -12.54 -3.72 -16.50
C VAL A 169 -12.83 -4.50 -15.23
N THR A 170 -12.60 -5.80 -15.26
CA THR A 170 -12.64 -6.63 -14.06
C THR A 170 -11.21 -6.89 -13.62
N VAL A 171 -10.94 -6.64 -12.35
CA VAL A 171 -9.68 -6.97 -11.68
C VAL A 171 -9.93 -8.05 -10.64
N THR A 172 -8.96 -8.95 -10.44
CA THR A 172 -9.10 -10.07 -9.51
C THR A 172 -8.14 -9.94 -8.34
N ARG A 173 -8.51 -10.58 -7.19
CA ARG A 173 -7.61 -10.68 -6.03
C ARG A 173 -6.29 -11.37 -6.38
N ALA A 174 -6.30 -12.36 -7.27
CA ALA A 174 -5.11 -13.05 -7.74
C ALA A 174 -4.17 -12.10 -8.51
N GLN A 175 -4.72 -11.26 -9.40
CA GLN A 175 -3.94 -10.22 -10.09
C GLN A 175 -3.35 -9.22 -9.10
N LEU A 176 -4.14 -8.75 -8.14
CA LEU A 176 -3.66 -7.86 -7.08
C LEU A 176 -2.52 -8.52 -6.28
N ALA A 177 -2.68 -9.76 -5.83
CA ALA A 177 -1.66 -10.49 -5.08
C ALA A 177 -0.34 -10.60 -5.87
N GLY A 178 -0.41 -10.91 -7.17
CA GLY A 178 0.76 -10.92 -8.06
C GLY A 178 1.42 -9.55 -8.17
N ALA A 179 0.62 -8.50 -8.36
CA ALA A 179 1.09 -7.12 -8.54
C ALA A 179 1.82 -6.56 -7.31
N ILE A 180 1.31 -6.87 -6.10
CA ILE A 180 1.85 -6.35 -4.84
C ILE A 180 2.84 -7.28 -4.15
N ARG A 181 3.23 -8.38 -4.79
CA ARG A 181 4.20 -9.33 -4.22
C ARG A 181 5.50 -8.66 -3.72
N PRO A 182 6.13 -7.72 -4.47
CA PRO A 182 7.32 -7.01 -3.97
C PRO A 182 7.04 -6.23 -2.68
N LEU A 183 5.87 -5.61 -2.56
CA LEU A 183 5.42 -4.90 -1.36
C LEU A 183 5.28 -5.87 -0.18
N LEU A 184 4.64 -7.01 -0.39
CA LEU A 184 4.45 -8.03 0.66
C LEU A 184 5.78 -8.55 1.18
N LEU A 185 6.76 -8.83 0.29
CA LEU A 185 8.13 -9.20 0.66
C LEU A 185 8.86 -8.07 1.41
N GLY A 186 8.59 -6.81 1.07
CA GLY A 186 9.10 -5.65 1.80
C GLY A 186 8.60 -5.60 3.24
N ILE A 187 7.30 -5.83 3.45
CA ILE A 187 6.69 -5.88 4.79
C ILE A 187 7.32 -7.03 5.61
N GLU A 188 7.42 -8.23 5.03
CA GLU A 188 8.08 -9.38 5.66
C GLU A 188 9.50 -9.03 6.10
N ARG A 189 10.30 -8.46 5.20
CA ARG A 189 11.67 -8.04 5.49
C ARG A 189 11.74 -7.06 6.66
N LEU A 190 10.86 -6.04 6.69
CA LEU A 190 10.83 -5.05 7.78
C LEU A 190 10.53 -5.70 9.12
N MET A 191 9.58 -6.62 9.17
CA MET A 191 9.27 -7.37 10.40
C MET A 191 10.47 -8.18 10.89
N LEU A 192 11.14 -8.91 9.99
CA LEU A 192 12.33 -9.69 10.30
C LEU A 192 13.52 -8.81 10.70
N ASP A 193 13.71 -7.65 10.07
CA ASP A 193 14.75 -6.70 10.41
C ASP A 193 14.57 -6.13 11.83
N ALA A 194 13.35 -5.75 12.22
CA ALA A 194 13.07 -5.29 13.58
C ALA A 194 13.42 -6.35 14.62
N VAL A 195 13.04 -7.62 14.36
CA VAL A 195 13.35 -8.75 15.25
C VAL A 195 14.85 -9.03 15.30
N ARG A 196 15.53 -9.01 14.17
CA ARG A 196 16.98 -9.21 14.08
C ARG A 196 17.77 -8.12 14.81
N LEU A 197 17.39 -6.85 14.63
CA LEU A 197 18.02 -5.71 15.29
C LEU A 197 17.81 -5.73 16.80
N ALA A 198 16.64 -6.14 17.26
CA ALA A 198 16.32 -6.28 18.67
C ALA A 198 17.00 -7.50 19.33
N GLN A 199 17.50 -8.46 18.54
CA GLN A 199 18.02 -9.75 19.01
C GLN A 199 17.04 -10.49 19.95
N ALA A 200 15.75 -10.33 19.71
CA ALA A 200 14.68 -10.88 20.54
C ALA A 200 13.48 -11.29 19.70
N GLN A 201 12.72 -12.29 20.16
CA GLN A 201 11.55 -12.80 19.44
C GLN A 201 10.26 -12.22 20.00
N PRO A 202 9.30 -11.81 19.16
CA PRO A 202 8.00 -11.35 19.62
C PRO A 202 7.19 -12.48 20.25
N GLU A 203 6.50 -12.20 21.34
CA GLU A 203 5.51 -13.08 21.94
C GLU A 203 4.12 -12.86 21.33
N LEU A 204 3.89 -11.66 20.79
CA LEU A 204 2.64 -11.21 20.24
C LEU A 204 2.90 -10.18 19.14
N ILE A 205 2.02 -10.11 18.13
CA ILE A 205 2.07 -9.14 17.05
C ILE A 205 0.85 -8.24 17.17
N TYR A 206 1.08 -6.94 17.28
CA TYR A 206 0.04 -5.92 17.25
C TYR A 206 0.07 -5.21 15.90
N VAL A 207 -1.05 -5.25 15.19
CA VAL A 207 -1.16 -4.75 13.81
C VAL A 207 -2.08 -3.54 13.77
N THR A 208 -1.61 -2.46 13.15
CA THR A 208 -2.36 -1.21 12.98
C THR A 208 -2.16 -0.64 11.57
N GLY A 209 -2.85 0.45 11.26
CA GLY A 209 -2.83 1.07 9.95
C GLY A 209 -3.94 0.58 9.01
N GLY A 210 -4.38 1.46 8.11
CA GLY A 210 -5.51 1.20 7.21
C GLY A 210 -5.24 0.04 6.24
N SER A 211 -4.02 -0.04 5.70
CA SER A 211 -3.63 -1.08 4.73
C SER A 211 -3.40 -2.45 5.37
N ALA A 212 -3.17 -2.50 6.69
CA ALA A 212 -3.04 -3.74 7.45
C ALA A 212 -4.34 -4.58 7.49
N ARG A 213 -5.49 -3.98 7.14
CA ARG A 213 -6.77 -4.71 7.02
C ARG A 213 -6.84 -5.60 5.78
N SER A 214 -5.92 -5.43 4.82
CA SER A 214 -5.84 -6.30 3.64
C SER A 214 -5.61 -7.76 4.03
N PRO A 215 -6.42 -8.71 3.55
CA PRO A 215 -6.18 -10.13 3.78
C PRO A 215 -4.80 -10.61 3.34
N LEU A 216 -4.26 -10.02 2.26
CA LEU A 216 -2.92 -10.34 1.74
C LEU A 216 -1.82 -9.92 2.72
N VAL A 217 -1.92 -8.72 3.31
CA VAL A 217 -0.99 -8.24 4.35
C VAL A 217 -1.09 -9.10 5.60
N GLN A 218 -2.32 -9.41 6.05
CA GLN A 218 -2.54 -10.26 7.21
C GLN A 218 -1.98 -11.68 7.03
N ALA A 219 -2.08 -12.24 5.81
CA ALA A 219 -1.51 -13.55 5.50
C ALA A 219 0.03 -13.54 5.70
N VAL A 220 0.72 -12.55 5.13
CA VAL A 220 2.18 -12.41 5.28
C VAL A 220 2.58 -12.27 6.75
N ILE A 221 1.87 -11.46 7.55
CA ILE A 221 2.17 -11.30 8.98
C ILE A 221 2.07 -12.64 9.72
N ARG A 222 1.01 -13.42 9.46
CA ARG A 222 0.81 -14.74 10.11
C ARG A 222 1.82 -15.79 9.62
N GLU A 223 2.19 -15.76 8.36
CA GLU A 223 3.16 -16.67 7.76
C GLU A 223 4.59 -16.40 8.26
N THR A 224 4.93 -15.12 8.47
CA THR A 224 6.26 -14.72 8.99
C THR A 224 6.47 -15.18 10.42
N PHE A 225 5.41 -15.18 11.25
CA PHE A 225 5.50 -15.60 12.67
C PHE A 225 4.42 -16.64 13.01
N PRO A 226 4.59 -17.89 12.55
CA PRO A 226 3.60 -18.93 12.77
C PRO A 226 3.42 -19.22 14.27
N GLY A 227 2.16 -19.36 14.69
CA GLY A 227 1.80 -19.63 16.07
C GLY A 227 1.87 -18.43 17.03
N ARG A 228 2.28 -17.25 16.59
CA ARG A 228 2.20 -16.04 17.42
C ARG A 228 0.79 -15.43 17.35
N PRO A 229 0.20 -15.02 18.48
CA PRO A 229 -1.05 -14.29 18.49
C PRO A 229 -0.92 -12.98 17.69
N VAL A 230 -1.91 -12.70 16.84
CA VAL A 230 -2.01 -11.45 16.06
C VAL A 230 -3.24 -10.70 16.54
N VAL A 231 -3.03 -9.49 17.05
CA VAL A 231 -4.09 -8.60 17.55
C VAL A 231 -4.20 -7.41 16.60
N MET A 232 -5.41 -7.17 16.11
CA MET A 232 -5.71 -6.01 15.26
C MET A 232 -6.07 -4.82 16.14
N GLY A 233 -5.32 -3.74 16.00
CA GLY A 233 -5.59 -2.48 16.67
C GLY A 233 -6.58 -1.59 15.90
N ASP A 234 -6.91 -0.45 16.51
CA ASP A 234 -7.65 0.60 15.82
C ASP A 234 -6.74 1.26 14.77
N ALA A 235 -7.14 1.14 13.50
CA ALA A 235 -6.36 1.62 12.36
C ALA A 235 -6.20 3.15 12.31
N TYR A 236 -7.07 3.90 12.97
CA TYR A 236 -7.14 5.37 12.85
C TYR A 236 -7.00 6.08 14.19
N GLY A 237 -7.47 5.48 15.29
CA GLY A 237 -7.52 6.12 16.61
C GLY A 237 -6.32 5.84 17.49
N SER A 238 -5.55 4.76 17.25
CA SER A 238 -4.46 4.33 18.13
C SER A 238 -3.37 5.39 18.33
N VAL A 239 -2.99 6.10 17.26
CA VAL A 239 -1.96 7.16 17.32
C VAL A 239 -2.48 8.37 18.11
N VAL A 240 -3.70 8.83 17.78
CA VAL A 240 -4.31 10.00 18.45
C VAL A 240 -4.53 9.73 19.92
N SER A 241 -5.09 8.56 20.27
CA SER A 241 -5.28 8.14 21.67
C SER A 241 -3.95 8.06 22.42
N GLY A 242 -2.93 7.45 21.81
CA GLY A 242 -1.60 7.36 22.41
C GLY A 242 -0.97 8.72 22.67
N LEU A 243 -1.05 9.65 21.71
CA LEU A 243 -0.56 11.01 21.85
C LEU A 243 -1.32 11.80 22.93
N ALA A 244 -2.66 11.70 22.96
CA ALA A 244 -3.49 12.36 23.97
C ALA A 244 -3.15 11.87 25.39
N MET A 245 -2.99 10.55 25.58
CA MET A 245 -2.58 9.98 26.86
C MET A 245 -1.16 10.43 27.28
N GLN A 246 -0.23 10.48 26.34
CA GLN A 246 1.12 10.95 26.62
C GLN A 246 1.14 12.44 26.95
N ALA A 247 0.37 13.27 26.23
CA ALA A 247 0.23 14.70 26.51
C ALA A 247 -0.38 14.93 27.91
N HIS A 248 -1.43 14.18 28.26
CA HIS A 248 -2.02 14.26 29.61
C HIS A 248 -1.01 13.89 30.69
N ARG A 249 -0.19 12.85 30.47
CA ARG A 249 0.86 12.45 31.40
C ARG A 249 1.95 13.51 31.60
N LEU A 250 2.37 14.20 30.51
CA LEU A 250 3.44 15.19 30.56
C LEU A 250 2.97 16.57 31.04
N TYR A 251 1.71 16.93 30.76
CA TYR A 251 1.20 18.29 30.93
C TYR A 251 -0.09 18.39 31.75
N GLY A 252 -0.75 17.26 32.04
CA GLY A 252 -2.07 17.23 32.72
C GLY A 252 -2.02 17.48 34.23
N SER A 253 -0.85 17.71 34.80
CA SER A 253 -0.63 17.99 36.25
C SER A 253 -0.38 19.47 36.53
N ARG A 254 -0.87 20.38 35.68
CA ARG A 254 -0.83 21.82 35.93
C ARG A 254 -2.21 22.39 36.13
#